data_55a61acd270ba6336e12227340485028
#
_entry.id   55a61acd270ba6336e12227340485028
#
_cell.length_a   1.000
_cell.length_b   1.000
_cell.length_c   1.000
_cell.angle_alpha   90.00
_cell.angle_beta   90.00
_cell.angle_gamma   90.00
#
_symmetry.space_group_name_H-M   'P 1'
#
loop_
_entity.id
_entity.type
_entity.pdbx_description
1 polymer ?
#
loop_
_entity_poly.entity_id
_entity_poly.type
_entity_poly.pdbx_seq_one_letter_code
_entity_poly.pdbx_strand_id
1 'polypeptide(L)'
;MANKFKSISLIGIGMVAGVAASMQFSAIAQKVTGAPLPLAELRQLSDVFGLIKTDYVESVDDKKLVTDAIAGMVSSLDPHSVYLDKRAFREMRDTVAGKFVGIGVEVSAEDGYIKVVSPIEDTPAFKAGIKAGDLITRIDGTPIKGMNLDESVKKMRGEPGSRVTLTLSRKDEDKPLTMTITRQEIRVQSVKGKIIEPGYAWLRISQFQEPTLDDMVKKINELYAKEPKLKGLVLDLRNDPGGVVPGAIGVSAAFLPRDAAVVSTNGQLASAKETFYARPEFYAPGGKGDPLAKLPAGVKDVPIVVLVNAGSASASEIVAGALQDYQRATIMGTQTFGKGSVQTLRQLTADTAVKITTARYYTPKNRSIQARGIVPDLMVDETAEGDGLNSLRMRESDLQKHLGNDKDPAAEAAEQKALNARRDSLEEEQRLIALAKKIKPVEFGTKDDFQLTQALNHFKGLPVQLSKAEPKEAPGAASGETKSDSKPDAKAGDKPAKPGNKSTDKPANKPSDKPLQLPKPKPEAAAPQPSPPQPAAQ
;
A
#
# COMPACT_ATOMS: atom_id res chain seq x y z
N MET A 1 52.77 59.44 -8.50
CA MET A 1 51.38 59.34 -8.98
C MET A 1 51.04 57.94 -9.60
N ALA A 2 51.97 57.24 -10.20
CA ALA A 2 51.70 55.96 -10.93
C ALA A 2 51.19 54.78 -10.04
N ASN A 3 51.57 54.73 -8.75
CA ASN A 3 51.15 53.61 -7.87
C ASN A 3 49.68 53.73 -7.39
N LYS A 4 49.12 54.93 -7.29
CA LYS A 4 47.71 55.11 -6.90
C LYS A 4 46.76 54.74 -8.01
N PHE A 5 47.14 54.92 -9.28
CA PHE A 5 46.35 54.51 -10.44
C PHE A 5 46.28 52.97 -10.59
N LYS A 6 47.36 52.25 -10.29
CA LYS A 6 47.38 50.79 -10.33
C LYS A 6 46.49 50.17 -9.26
N SER A 7 46.44 50.75 -8.05
CA SER A 7 45.59 50.28 -6.97
C SER A 7 44.09 50.51 -7.27
N ILE A 8 43.72 51.65 -7.84
CA ILE A 8 42.34 51.97 -8.22
C ILE A 8 41.86 51.04 -9.33
N SER A 9 42.74 50.75 -10.32
CA SER A 9 42.42 49.85 -11.42
C SER A 9 42.21 48.40 -10.93
N LEU A 10 43.01 47.90 -9.96
CA LEU A 10 42.85 46.57 -9.34
C LEU A 10 41.58 46.45 -8.51
N ILE A 11 41.17 47.52 -7.80
CA ILE A 11 39.88 47.53 -7.05
C ILE A 11 38.70 47.49 -8.01
N GLY A 12 38.77 48.27 -9.11
CA GLY A 12 37.71 48.27 -10.15
C GLY A 12 37.54 46.90 -10.81
N ILE A 13 38.66 46.23 -11.14
CA ILE A 13 38.63 44.87 -11.74
C ILE A 13 38.09 43.88 -10.73
N GLY A 14 38.48 43.95 -9.43
CA GLY A 14 37.94 43.08 -8.38
C GLY A 14 36.45 43.26 -8.13
N MET A 15 35.94 44.51 -8.22
CA MET A 15 34.52 44.79 -8.05
C MET A 15 33.69 44.25 -9.24
N VAL A 16 34.16 44.40 -10.48
CA VAL A 16 33.52 43.88 -11.68
C VAL A 16 33.53 42.32 -11.67
N ALA A 17 34.65 41.71 -11.30
CA ALA A 17 34.76 40.27 -11.16
C ALA A 17 33.87 39.71 -10.04
N GLY A 18 33.74 40.40 -8.92
CA GLY A 18 32.86 40.06 -7.81
C GLY A 18 31.37 40.14 -8.21
N VAL A 19 30.96 41.17 -8.93
CA VAL A 19 29.59 41.30 -9.46
C VAL A 19 29.30 40.23 -10.51
N ALA A 20 30.24 39.98 -11.43
CA ALA A 20 30.08 38.91 -12.42
C ALA A 20 30.01 37.51 -11.78
N ALA A 21 30.79 37.23 -10.75
CA ALA A 21 30.74 35.99 -10.00
C ALA A 21 29.39 35.85 -9.24
N SER A 22 28.92 36.93 -8.59
CA SER A 22 27.62 36.90 -7.89
C SER A 22 26.42 36.70 -8.85
N MET A 23 26.47 37.29 -10.05
CA MET A 23 25.47 37.06 -11.10
C MET A 23 25.50 35.63 -11.63
N GLN A 24 26.68 35.03 -11.79
CA GLN A 24 26.80 33.62 -12.19
C GLN A 24 26.32 32.67 -11.10
N PHE A 25 26.58 32.96 -9.82
CA PHE A 25 26.04 32.18 -8.69
C PHE A 25 24.51 32.22 -8.65
N SER A 26 23.90 33.39 -8.89
CA SER A 26 22.46 33.55 -8.97
C SER A 26 21.85 32.77 -10.15
N ALA A 27 22.53 32.74 -11.31
CA ALA A 27 22.08 32.00 -12.49
C ALA A 27 22.21 30.47 -12.31
N ILE A 28 23.22 30.01 -11.56
CA ILE A 28 23.38 28.59 -11.24
C ILE A 28 22.34 28.18 -10.17
N ALA A 29 22.08 29.01 -9.19
CA ALA A 29 21.03 28.77 -8.19
C ALA A 29 19.63 28.69 -8.83
N GLN A 30 19.32 29.52 -9.82
CA GLN A 30 18.06 29.46 -10.59
C GLN A 30 17.94 28.22 -11.47
N LYS A 31 19.04 27.63 -11.92
CA LYS A 31 19.01 26.33 -12.67
C LYS A 31 18.79 25.12 -11.78
N VAL A 32 19.10 25.22 -10.49
CA VAL A 32 18.93 24.12 -9.52
C VAL A 32 17.53 24.12 -8.89
N THR A 33 16.84 25.27 -8.82
CA THR A 33 15.48 25.41 -8.29
C THR A 33 14.50 25.65 -9.45
N GLY A 34 13.87 24.56 -9.93
CA GLY A 34 13.07 24.53 -11.17
C GLY A 34 11.81 25.41 -11.23
N ALA A 35 11.45 26.19 -10.22
CA ALA A 35 10.36 27.15 -10.26
C ALA A 35 10.64 28.31 -9.27
N PRO A 36 10.24 29.56 -9.57
CA PRO A 36 10.34 30.67 -8.62
C PRO A 36 9.53 30.33 -7.37
N LEU A 37 10.11 30.63 -6.19
CA LEU A 37 9.42 30.43 -4.93
C LEU A 37 8.15 31.29 -4.89
N PRO A 38 7.00 30.76 -4.47
CA PRO A 38 5.73 31.47 -4.34
C PRO A 38 5.77 32.37 -3.10
N LEU A 39 6.46 33.52 -3.20
CA LEU A 39 6.75 34.38 -2.05
C LEU A 39 5.50 34.99 -1.41
N ALA A 40 4.43 35.23 -2.17
CA ALA A 40 3.16 35.74 -1.66
C ALA A 40 2.48 34.70 -0.76
N GLU A 41 2.44 33.46 -1.21
CA GLU A 41 1.84 32.32 -0.49
C GLU A 41 2.68 31.95 0.76
N LEU A 42 4.01 32.02 0.66
CA LEU A 42 4.89 31.80 1.82
C LEU A 42 4.73 32.91 2.87
N ARG A 43 4.50 34.17 2.44
CA ARG A 43 4.19 35.26 3.37
C ARG A 43 2.86 35.01 4.07
N GLN A 44 1.81 34.63 3.31
CA GLN A 44 0.51 34.27 3.89
C GLN A 44 0.63 33.14 4.92
N LEU A 45 1.43 32.11 4.62
CA LEU A 45 1.70 31.01 5.59
C LEU A 45 2.35 31.56 6.88
N SER A 46 3.32 32.48 6.74
CA SER A 46 3.97 33.12 7.89
C SER A 46 3.01 33.98 8.69
N ASP A 47 2.12 34.71 8.03
CA ASP A 47 1.11 35.55 8.70
C ASP A 47 0.10 34.69 9.49
N VAL A 48 -0.36 33.56 8.92
CA VAL A 48 -1.22 32.60 9.64
C VAL A 48 -0.49 32.00 10.84
N PHE A 49 0.80 31.65 10.69
CA PHE A 49 1.61 31.18 11.82
C PHE A 49 1.65 32.23 12.95
N GLY A 50 1.88 33.52 12.61
CA GLY A 50 1.89 34.63 13.56
C GLY A 50 0.54 34.78 14.27
N LEU A 51 -0.58 34.75 13.52
CA LEU A 51 -1.93 34.84 14.12
C LEU A 51 -2.21 33.70 15.09
N ILE A 52 -1.84 32.46 14.76
CA ILE A 52 -2.01 31.34 15.70
C ILE A 52 -1.22 31.57 17.00
N LYS A 53 0.00 32.10 16.88
CA LYS A 53 0.85 32.35 18.06
C LYS A 53 0.33 33.47 18.95
N THR A 54 -0.37 34.46 18.39
CA THR A 54 -0.86 35.63 19.14
C THR A 54 -2.29 35.46 19.63
N ASP A 55 -3.17 34.88 18.81
CA ASP A 55 -4.61 34.97 18.98
C ASP A 55 -5.25 33.64 19.44
N TYR A 56 -4.56 32.48 19.28
CA TYR A 56 -5.12 31.21 19.70
C TYR A 56 -5.22 31.12 21.23
N VAL A 57 -6.31 30.53 21.73
CA VAL A 57 -6.67 30.47 23.15
C VAL A 57 -5.62 29.79 24.04
N GLU A 58 -4.80 28.89 23.49
CA GLU A 58 -3.75 28.17 24.20
C GLU A 58 -2.39 28.39 23.53
N SER A 59 -1.31 28.30 24.31
CA SER A 59 0.04 28.37 23.75
C SER A 59 0.34 27.14 22.90
N VAL A 60 0.82 27.34 21.67
CA VAL A 60 1.20 26.24 20.74
C VAL A 60 2.70 26.28 20.50
N ASP A 61 3.33 25.10 20.51
CA ASP A 61 4.75 24.92 20.23
C ASP A 61 5.05 25.20 18.75
N ASP A 62 6.07 26.01 18.48
CA ASP A 62 6.47 26.41 17.12
C ASP A 62 6.85 25.21 16.25
N LYS A 63 7.59 24.28 16.82
CA LYS A 63 8.03 23.08 16.11
C LYS A 63 6.84 22.21 15.72
N LYS A 64 5.85 22.11 16.61
CA LYS A 64 4.62 21.38 16.36
C LYS A 64 3.83 22.01 15.21
N LEU A 65 3.61 23.33 15.20
CA LEU A 65 2.91 24.04 14.13
C LEU A 65 3.58 23.84 12.76
N VAL A 66 4.90 24.00 12.70
CA VAL A 66 5.66 23.80 11.45
C VAL A 66 5.58 22.35 10.99
N THR A 67 5.69 21.39 11.91
CA THR A 67 5.58 19.96 11.61
C THR A 67 4.19 19.61 11.05
N ASP A 68 3.13 20.12 11.69
CA ASP A 68 1.75 19.90 11.27
C ASP A 68 1.47 20.53 9.89
N ALA A 69 2.02 21.72 9.62
CA ALA A 69 1.92 22.36 8.30
C ALA A 69 2.59 21.52 7.21
N ILE A 70 3.81 21.03 7.44
CA ILE A 70 4.51 20.12 6.51
C ILE A 70 3.72 18.84 6.30
N ALA A 71 3.25 18.22 7.38
CA ALA A 71 2.43 17.01 7.32
C ALA A 71 1.15 17.23 6.50
N GLY A 72 0.47 18.37 6.72
CA GLY A 72 -0.72 18.78 5.96
C GLY A 72 -0.45 18.92 4.47
N MET A 73 0.63 19.62 4.08
CA MET A 73 1.03 19.74 2.66
C MET A 73 1.25 18.39 2.00
N VAL A 74 1.98 17.49 2.67
CA VAL A 74 2.32 16.18 2.09
C VAL A 74 1.10 15.28 2.00
N SER A 75 0.26 15.22 3.05
CA SER A 75 -0.94 14.38 3.08
C SER A 75 -2.07 14.89 2.18
N SER A 76 -1.96 16.13 1.66
CA SER A 76 -2.92 16.66 0.69
C SER A 76 -2.77 16.07 -0.71
N LEU A 77 -1.62 15.44 -1.03
CA LEU A 77 -1.27 14.96 -2.37
C LEU A 77 -1.98 13.64 -2.72
N ASP A 78 -1.84 12.65 -1.88
CA ASP A 78 -2.39 11.31 -2.04
C ASP A 78 -2.36 10.54 -0.69
N PRO A 79 -3.05 9.38 -0.55
CA PRO A 79 -3.13 8.65 0.73
C PRO A 79 -1.82 7.98 1.16
N HIS A 80 -0.80 7.95 0.29
CA HIS A 80 0.47 7.26 0.56
C HIS A 80 1.64 8.21 0.80
N SER A 81 1.49 9.49 0.43
CA SER A 81 2.47 10.53 0.72
C SER A 81 2.35 10.99 2.16
N VAL A 82 3.45 10.93 2.90
CA VAL A 82 3.46 11.24 4.34
C VAL A 82 4.78 11.85 4.79
N TYR A 83 4.70 12.82 5.70
CA TYR A 83 5.84 13.30 6.47
C TYR A 83 6.14 12.32 7.60
N LEU A 84 7.39 11.95 7.74
CA LEU A 84 7.87 11.03 8.77
C LEU A 84 8.69 11.81 9.79
N ASP A 85 8.14 11.96 10.99
CA ASP A 85 8.88 12.46 12.13
C ASP A 85 9.94 11.43 12.60
N LYS A 86 10.71 11.78 13.61
CA LYS A 86 11.77 10.92 14.16
C LYS A 86 11.30 9.51 14.50
N ARG A 87 10.11 9.40 15.09
CA ARG A 87 9.54 8.11 15.51
C ARG A 87 9.06 7.32 14.30
N ALA A 88 8.22 7.92 13.44
CA ALA A 88 7.68 7.27 12.25
C ALA A 88 8.79 6.86 11.26
N PHE A 89 9.85 7.67 11.13
CA PHE A 89 10.98 7.34 10.28
C PHE A 89 11.77 6.14 10.81
N ARG A 90 11.98 6.04 12.13
CA ARG A 90 12.59 4.87 12.77
C ARG A 90 11.72 3.62 12.57
N GLU A 91 10.43 3.71 12.91
CA GLU A 91 9.48 2.59 12.78
C GLU A 91 9.42 2.06 11.33
N MET A 92 9.45 2.96 10.33
CA MET A 92 9.51 2.57 8.93
C MET A 92 10.80 1.82 8.59
N ARG A 93 11.97 2.30 9.03
CA ARG A 93 13.26 1.62 8.80
C ARG A 93 13.29 0.24 9.44
N ASP A 94 12.79 0.14 10.68
CA ASP A 94 12.74 -1.13 11.40
C ASP A 94 11.82 -2.13 10.68
N THR A 95 10.67 -1.67 10.18
CA THR A 95 9.76 -2.50 9.39
C THR A 95 10.41 -3.01 8.11
N VAL A 96 11.13 -2.15 7.37
CA VAL A 96 11.87 -2.53 6.15
C VAL A 96 12.97 -3.54 6.46
N ALA A 97 13.69 -3.33 7.57
CA ALA A 97 14.73 -4.27 8.05
C ALA A 97 14.17 -5.59 8.61
N GLY A 98 12.85 -5.75 8.65
CA GLY A 98 12.22 -6.98 9.16
C GLY A 98 12.32 -7.13 10.67
N LYS A 99 12.31 -6.04 11.40
CA LYS A 99 12.47 -6.04 12.86
C LYS A 99 11.55 -5.02 13.51
N PHE A 100 11.27 -5.23 14.78
CA PHE A 100 10.59 -4.25 15.61
C PHE A 100 11.10 -4.32 17.05
N VAL A 101 10.96 -3.23 17.77
CA VAL A 101 11.31 -3.23 19.20
C VAL A 101 10.06 -3.49 20.03
N GLY A 102 10.10 -4.55 20.83
CA GLY A 102 8.98 -4.96 21.65
C GLY A 102 9.33 -6.17 22.52
N ILE A 103 8.31 -6.94 22.89
CA ILE A 103 8.46 -8.11 23.75
C ILE A 103 8.42 -9.45 23.00
N GLY A 104 7.92 -9.47 21.74
CA GLY A 104 7.86 -10.68 20.92
C GLY A 104 6.65 -11.57 21.21
N VAL A 105 5.45 -11.01 21.07
CA VAL A 105 4.18 -11.75 21.14
C VAL A 105 3.34 -11.47 19.90
N GLU A 106 2.65 -12.49 19.43
CA GLU A 106 1.54 -12.35 18.49
C GLU A 106 0.25 -12.23 19.29
N VAL A 107 -0.56 -11.21 18.98
CA VAL A 107 -1.74 -10.89 19.77
C VAL A 107 -2.97 -10.66 18.90
N SER A 108 -4.15 -10.89 19.48
CA SER A 108 -5.45 -10.59 18.88
C SER A 108 -6.34 -9.86 19.90
N ALA A 109 -7.37 -9.16 19.42
CA ALA A 109 -8.41 -8.62 20.29
C ALA A 109 -9.43 -9.72 20.62
N GLU A 110 -9.80 -9.86 21.90
CA GLU A 110 -10.84 -10.77 22.40
C GLU A 110 -11.57 -10.14 23.56
N ASP A 111 -12.88 -9.94 23.45
CA ASP A 111 -13.80 -9.40 24.49
C ASP A 111 -13.33 -8.09 25.15
N GLY A 112 -12.71 -7.21 24.35
CA GLY A 112 -12.19 -5.93 24.83
C GLY A 112 -10.86 -6.01 25.56
N TYR A 113 -10.20 -7.16 25.55
CA TYR A 113 -8.84 -7.41 26.01
C TYR A 113 -7.91 -7.83 24.86
N ILE A 114 -6.65 -7.97 25.16
CA ILE A 114 -5.64 -8.47 24.24
C ILE A 114 -5.31 -9.92 24.60
N LYS A 115 -5.62 -10.84 23.70
CA LYS A 115 -5.26 -12.24 23.84
C LYS A 115 -3.90 -12.51 23.20
N VAL A 116 -3.03 -13.20 23.90
CA VAL A 116 -1.80 -13.76 23.33
C VAL A 116 -2.16 -14.97 22.47
N VAL A 117 -1.94 -14.84 21.16
CA VAL A 117 -2.07 -15.94 20.21
C VAL A 117 -0.90 -16.90 20.41
N SER A 118 0.33 -16.35 20.39
CA SER A 118 1.56 -17.12 20.63
C SER A 118 2.70 -16.19 21.05
N PRO A 119 3.53 -16.52 22.01
CA PRO A 119 4.84 -15.91 22.17
C PRO A 119 5.77 -16.40 21.06
N ILE A 120 6.59 -15.49 20.51
CA ILE A 120 7.61 -15.84 19.51
C ILE A 120 8.79 -16.49 20.23
N GLU A 121 9.27 -17.63 19.74
CA GLU A 121 10.40 -18.35 20.32
C GLU A 121 11.64 -17.45 20.47
N ASP A 122 12.44 -17.67 21.50
CA ASP A 122 13.65 -16.93 21.85
C ASP A 122 13.48 -15.44 22.20
N THR A 123 12.26 -14.92 22.21
CA THR A 123 11.96 -13.52 22.54
C THR A 123 11.83 -13.28 24.06
N PRO A 124 11.86 -12.02 24.52
CA PRO A 124 11.67 -11.68 25.92
C PRO A 124 10.35 -12.19 26.51
N ALA A 125 9.26 -12.17 25.76
CA ALA A 125 7.97 -12.68 26.21
C ALA A 125 7.99 -14.20 26.42
N PHE A 126 8.59 -14.93 25.49
CA PHE A 126 8.79 -16.37 25.59
C PHE A 126 9.62 -16.74 26.84
N LYS A 127 10.75 -16.04 27.04
CA LYS A 127 11.63 -16.23 28.21
C LYS A 127 10.98 -15.85 29.53
N ALA A 128 10.07 -14.87 29.52
CA ALA A 128 9.28 -14.48 30.69
C ALA A 128 8.16 -15.47 31.04
N GLY A 129 7.90 -16.48 30.17
CA GLY A 129 6.89 -17.50 30.42
C GLY A 129 5.46 -17.08 30.05
N ILE A 130 5.30 -16.11 29.14
CA ILE A 130 4.01 -15.83 28.51
C ILE A 130 3.58 -17.04 27.68
N LYS A 131 2.30 -17.39 27.73
CA LYS A 131 1.73 -18.55 27.05
C LYS A 131 0.63 -18.14 26.08
N ALA A 132 0.40 -18.97 25.07
CA ALA A 132 -0.79 -18.87 24.23
C ALA A 132 -2.07 -18.95 25.08
N GLY A 133 -3.02 -18.08 24.80
CA GLY A 133 -4.28 -17.97 25.54
C GLY A 133 -4.25 -17.02 26.75
N ASP A 134 -3.08 -16.48 27.15
CA ASP A 134 -3.02 -15.45 28.18
C ASP A 134 -3.79 -14.19 27.72
N LEU A 135 -4.59 -13.60 28.63
CA LEU A 135 -5.26 -12.34 28.39
C LEU A 135 -4.50 -11.20 29.08
N ILE A 136 -3.99 -10.25 28.32
CA ILE A 136 -3.38 -9.05 28.85
C ILE A 136 -4.52 -8.14 29.31
N THR A 137 -4.50 -7.74 30.59
CA THR A 137 -5.53 -6.91 31.21
C THR A 137 -5.05 -5.52 31.55
N ARG A 138 -3.71 -5.35 31.80
CA ARG A 138 -3.07 -4.07 32.06
C ARG A 138 -1.69 -4.00 31.41
N ILE A 139 -1.31 -2.80 30.98
CA ILE A 139 0.02 -2.44 30.49
C ILE A 139 0.51 -1.26 31.32
N ASP A 140 1.65 -1.41 32.00
CA ASP A 140 2.25 -0.42 32.91
C ASP A 140 1.22 0.11 33.92
N GLY A 141 0.44 -0.80 34.51
CA GLY A 141 -0.64 -0.49 35.45
C GLY A 141 -1.92 0.08 34.85
N THR A 142 -1.90 0.50 33.59
CA THR A 142 -3.08 1.07 32.89
C THR A 142 -3.99 -0.06 32.40
N PRO A 143 -5.27 -0.10 32.79
CA PRO A 143 -6.24 -1.04 32.23
C PRO A 143 -6.40 -0.85 30.72
N ILE A 144 -6.50 -1.94 29.97
CA ILE A 144 -6.63 -1.88 28.49
C ILE A 144 -8.04 -2.22 27.99
N LYS A 145 -8.97 -2.52 28.88
CA LYS A 145 -10.36 -2.80 28.50
C LYS A 145 -10.97 -1.63 27.73
N GLY A 146 -11.43 -1.89 26.51
CA GLY A 146 -11.98 -0.86 25.62
C GLY A 146 -10.94 -0.10 24.80
N MET A 147 -9.65 -0.35 24.98
CA MET A 147 -8.58 0.16 24.13
C MET A 147 -8.51 -0.67 22.84
N ASN A 148 -8.28 -0.02 21.70
CA ASN A 148 -8.10 -0.76 20.47
C ASN A 148 -6.76 -1.52 20.45
N LEU A 149 -6.65 -2.52 19.55
CA LEU A 149 -5.47 -3.37 19.45
C LEU A 149 -4.20 -2.56 19.16
N ASP A 150 -4.27 -1.60 18.23
CA ASP A 150 -3.12 -0.79 17.82
C ASP A 150 -2.59 0.10 18.94
N GLU A 151 -3.47 0.70 19.73
CA GLU A 151 -3.07 1.50 20.90
C GLU A 151 -2.38 0.62 21.96
N SER A 152 -2.90 -0.56 22.21
CA SER A 152 -2.31 -1.51 23.14
C SER A 152 -0.94 -2.01 22.65
N VAL A 153 -0.82 -2.32 21.35
CA VAL A 153 0.46 -2.69 20.73
C VAL A 153 1.46 -1.52 20.82
N LYS A 154 1.03 -0.28 20.58
CA LYS A 154 1.90 0.91 20.77
C LYS A 154 2.45 1.03 22.19
N LYS A 155 1.65 0.71 23.22
CA LYS A 155 2.10 0.71 24.63
C LYS A 155 3.07 -0.44 24.93
N MET A 156 2.91 -1.60 24.31
CA MET A 156 3.83 -2.73 24.44
C MET A 156 5.16 -2.49 23.72
N ARG A 157 5.19 -1.68 22.65
CA ARG A 157 6.42 -1.21 21.97
C ARG A 157 7.11 -0.10 22.76
N GLY A 158 8.36 0.22 22.43
CA GLY A 158 9.12 1.30 23.06
C GLY A 158 10.59 1.23 22.67
N GLU A 159 11.45 1.94 23.40
CA GLU A 159 12.90 1.94 23.14
C GLU A 159 13.53 0.59 23.54
N PRO A 160 14.57 0.12 22.80
CA PRO A 160 15.32 -1.08 23.17
C PRO A 160 15.88 -0.95 24.59
N GLY A 161 15.79 -2.03 25.39
CA GLY A 161 16.26 -2.03 26.77
C GLY A 161 15.29 -1.41 27.78
N SER A 162 14.24 -0.71 27.35
CA SER A 162 13.19 -0.24 28.24
C SER A 162 12.32 -1.40 28.74
N ARG A 163 11.63 -1.21 29.86
CA ARG A 163 10.78 -2.23 30.48
C ARG A 163 9.30 -1.93 30.24
N VAL A 164 8.51 -2.99 30.16
CA VAL A 164 7.05 -2.94 30.20
C VAL A 164 6.54 -3.95 31.23
N THR A 165 5.56 -3.55 32.01
CA THR A 165 4.93 -4.43 32.99
C THR A 165 3.56 -4.83 32.48
N LEU A 166 3.35 -6.12 32.27
CA LEU A 166 2.07 -6.69 31.86
C LEU A 166 1.38 -7.36 33.03
N THR A 167 0.08 -7.14 33.17
CA THR A 167 -0.78 -7.95 34.04
C THR A 167 -1.61 -8.87 33.16
N LEU A 168 -1.48 -10.17 33.37
CA LEU A 168 -2.09 -11.23 32.58
C LEU A 168 -3.13 -11.97 33.40
N SER A 169 -4.23 -12.35 32.78
CA SER A 169 -5.14 -13.38 33.27
C SER A 169 -4.90 -14.67 32.49
N ARG A 170 -4.65 -15.77 33.20
CA ARG A 170 -4.43 -17.10 32.63
C ARG A 170 -5.50 -18.05 33.13
N LYS A 171 -6.04 -18.88 32.24
CA LYS A 171 -7.20 -19.75 32.54
C LYS A 171 -7.01 -20.67 33.75
N ASP A 172 -5.77 -21.14 33.95
CA ASP A 172 -5.44 -22.13 35.00
C ASP A 172 -4.83 -21.46 36.25
N GLU A 173 -4.93 -20.15 36.41
CA GLU A 173 -4.36 -19.37 37.52
C GLU A 173 -5.44 -18.50 38.17
N ASP A 174 -5.66 -18.68 39.48
CA ASP A 174 -6.67 -17.94 40.26
C ASP A 174 -6.31 -16.45 40.41
N LYS A 175 -5.05 -16.09 40.30
CA LYS A 175 -4.54 -14.73 40.50
C LYS A 175 -3.93 -14.16 39.22
N PRO A 176 -4.11 -12.86 38.97
CA PRO A 176 -3.43 -12.21 37.86
C PRO A 176 -1.90 -12.31 37.98
N LEU A 177 -1.23 -12.66 36.89
CA LEU A 177 0.21 -12.73 36.81
C LEU A 177 0.75 -11.36 36.40
N THR A 178 1.72 -10.83 37.15
CA THR A 178 2.41 -9.59 36.77
C THR A 178 3.82 -9.91 36.32
N MET A 179 4.14 -9.52 35.08
CA MET A 179 5.44 -9.79 34.46
C MET A 179 6.06 -8.49 33.97
N THR A 180 7.29 -8.21 34.38
CA THR A 180 8.09 -7.09 33.85
C THR A 180 9.08 -7.62 32.82
N ILE A 181 8.94 -7.14 31.60
CA ILE A 181 9.65 -7.65 30.42
C ILE A 181 10.49 -6.51 29.82
N THR A 182 11.75 -6.80 29.52
CA THR A 182 12.63 -5.87 28.83
C THR A 182 12.42 -5.95 27.34
N ARG A 183 12.11 -4.82 26.69
CA ARG A 183 11.93 -4.73 25.24
C ARG A 183 13.24 -4.96 24.52
N GLN A 184 13.18 -5.77 23.47
CA GLN A 184 14.32 -6.09 22.61
C GLN A 184 13.94 -5.94 21.14
N GLU A 185 14.94 -5.93 20.27
CA GLU A 185 14.75 -6.04 18.83
C GLU A 185 14.30 -7.48 18.52
N ILE A 186 13.15 -7.61 17.87
CA ILE A 186 12.53 -8.88 17.48
C ILE A 186 12.56 -8.98 15.97
N ARG A 187 13.10 -10.06 15.42
CA ARG A 187 13.04 -10.38 14.00
C ARG A 187 11.67 -10.96 13.65
N VAL A 188 11.08 -10.43 12.56
CA VAL A 188 9.83 -10.93 11.99
C VAL A 188 10.16 -11.87 10.85
N GLN A 189 9.75 -13.12 10.92
CA GLN A 189 9.84 -14.03 9.78
C GLN A 189 8.73 -13.71 8.78
N SER A 190 9.10 -13.11 7.63
CA SER A 190 8.16 -12.82 6.55
C SER A 190 7.89 -14.02 5.65
N VAL A 191 8.68 -15.09 5.73
CA VAL A 191 8.56 -16.27 4.87
C VAL A 191 8.31 -17.52 5.71
N LYS A 192 7.21 -18.22 5.40
CA LYS A 192 6.86 -19.53 5.95
C LYS A 192 6.68 -20.53 4.81
N GLY A 193 6.95 -21.81 5.05
CA GLY A 193 6.73 -22.84 4.03
C GLY A 193 6.71 -24.24 4.61
N LYS A 194 5.92 -25.10 3.99
CA LYS A 194 5.79 -26.51 4.35
C LYS A 194 5.35 -27.36 3.17
N ILE A 195 5.60 -28.66 3.25
CA ILE A 195 4.95 -29.64 2.37
C ILE A 195 3.52 -29.84 2.88
N ILE A 196 2.53 -29.64 2.02
CA ILE A 196 1.12 -29.83 2.35
C ILE A 196 0.72 -31.28 2.19
N GLU A 197 1.14 -31.89 1.07
CA GLU A 197 0.98 -33.30 0.75
C GLU A 197 2.11 -33.74 -0.20
N PRO A 198 2.37 -35.04 -0.40
CA PRO A 198 3.46 -35.51 -1.24
C PRO A 198 3.47 -34.89 -2.64
N GLY A 199 4.54 -34.19 -2.97
CA GLY A 199 4.74 -33.49 -4.23
C GLY A 199 4.21 -32.06 -4.28
N TYR A 200 3.55 -31.54 -3.24
CA TYR A 200 2.98 -30.19 -3.24
C TYR A 200 3.45 -29.38 -2.05
N ALA A 201 4.02 -28.22 -2.33
CA ALA A 201 4.53 -27.29 -1.32
C ALA A 201 3.70 -26.01 -1.27
N TRP A 202 3.63 -25.41 -0.09
CA TRP A 202 3.10 -24.09 0.16
C TRP A 202 4.22 -23.22 0.71
N LEU A 203 4.36 -22.03 0.10
CA LEU A 203 5.33 -20.99 0.45
C LEU A 203 4.58 -19.68 0.61
N ARG A 204 4.58 -19.10 1.80
CA ARG A 204 3.90 -17.85 2.10
C ARG A 204 4.91 -16.73 2.30
N ILE A 205 4.66 -15.60 1.66
CA ILE A 205 5.32 -14.33 1.95
C ILE A 205 4.25 -13.40 2.53
N SER A 206 4.45 -12.94 3.76
CA SER A 206 3.49 -12.07 4.47
C SER A 206 3.83 -10.59 4.37
N GLN A 207 5.06 -10.25 3.98
CA GLN A 207 5.54 -8.89 3.75
C GLN A 207 6.89 -8.93 3.02
N PHE A 208 7.17 -7.94 2.18
CA PHE A 208 8.47 -7.79 1.50
C PHE A 208 9.41 -6.91 2.33
N GLN A 209 10.30 -7.54 3.07
CA GLN A 209 11.34 -6.93 3.89
C GLN A 209 12.73 -7.16 3.25
N GLU A 210 13.77 -6.48 3.74
CA GLU A 210 15.14 -6.70 3.25
C GLU A 210 15.58 -8.18 3.30
N PRO A 211 15.31 -8.96 4.38
CA PRO A 211 15.72 -10.38 4.44
C PRO A 211 14.80 -11.33 3.67
N THR A 212 13.66 -10.89 3.13
CA THR A 212 12.63 -11.77 2.54
C THR A 212 13.17 -12.65 1.42
N LEU A 213 14.03 -12.12 0.56
CA LEU A 213 14.61 -12.91 -0.54
C LEU A 213 15.51 -14.03 -0.04
N ASP A 214 16.40 -13.74 0.90
CA ASP A 214 17.30 -14.74 1.50
C ASP A 214 16.50 -15.80 2.28
N ASP A 215 15.49 -15.38 3.05
CA ASP A 215 14.60 -16.28 3.80
C ASP A 215 13.79 -17.16 2.83
N MET A 216 13.33 -16.63 1.69
CA MET A 216 12.65 -17.40 0.64
C MET A 216 13.58 -18.45 0.04
N VAL A 217 14.80 -18.07 -0.34
CA VAL A 217 15.81 -18.99 -0.89
C VAL A 217 16.10 -20.12 0.09
N LYS A 218 16.31 -19.78 1.36
CA LYS A 218 16.50 -20.78 2.43
C LYS A 218 15.29 -21.73 2.52
N LYS A 219 14.09 -21.18 2.54
CA LYS A 219 12.86 -21.97 2.69
C LYS A 219 12.60 -22.86 1.48
N ILE A 220 12.85 -22.40 0.26
CA ILE A 220 12.74 -23.23 -0.95
C ILE A 220 13.75 -24.39 -0.90
N ASN A 221 15.00 -24.14 -0.50
CA ASN A 221 15.99 -25.23 -0.35
C ASN A 221 15.54 -26.27 0.71
N GLU A 222 14.96 -25.84 1.84
CA GLU A 222 14.41 -26.75 2.85
C GLU A 222 13.24 -27.58 2.29
N LEU A 223 12.37 -27.00 1.45
CA LEU A 223 11.27 -27.72 0.81
C LEU A 223 11.78 -28.76 -0.19
N TYR A 224 12.73 -28.39 -1.06
CA TYR A 224 13.33 -29.30 -2.03
C TYR A 224 14.21 -30.38 -1.41
N ALA A 225 14.81 -30.12 -0.23
CA ALA A 225 15.51 -31.16 0.54
C ALA A 225 14.56 -32.26 1.05
N LYS A 226 13.30 -31.88 1.38
CA LYS A 226 12.25 -32.81 1.83
C LYS A 226 11.54 -33.49 0.66
N GLU A 227 11.31 -32.76 -0.43
CA GLU A 227 10.57 -33.22 -1.61
C GLU A 227 11.30 -32.75 -2.88
N PRO A 228 12.31 -33.52 -3.35
CA PRO A 228 13.14 -33.13 -4.49
C PRO A 228 12.39 -33.00 -5.83
N LYS A 229 11.20 -33.62 -5.94
CA LYS A 229 10.38 -33.65 -7.15
C LYS A 229 9.01 -33.03 -6.88
N LEU A 230 8.98 -31.72 -6.65
CA LEU A 230 7.74 -31.00 -6.50
C LEU A 230 6.91 -31.04 -7.79
N LYS A 231 5.62 -31.37 -7.65
CA LYS A 231 4.62 -31.38 -8.72
C LYS A 231 3.86 -30.05 -8.79
N GLY A 232 3.89 -29.25 -7.71
CA GLY A 232 3.29 -27.94 -7.64
C GLY A 232 3.76 -27.14 -6.44
N LEU A 233 3.85 -25.82 -6.63
CA LEU A 233 4.20 -24.84 -5.58
C LEU A 233 3.09 -23.79 -5.49
N VAL A 234 2.48 -23.68 -4.32
CA VAL A 234 1.56 -22.58 -4.01
C VAL A 234 2.37 -21.44 -3.39
N LEU A 235 2.45 -20.29 -4.08
CA LEU A 235 3.00 -19.05 -3.55
C LEU A 235 1.85 -18.21 -2.98
N ASP A 236 1.78 -18.09 -1.66
CA ASP A 236 0.71 -17.40 -0.95
C ASP A 236 1.11 -15.97 -0.60
N LEU A 237 0.48 -15.00 -1.29
CA LEU A 237 0.63 -13.56 -1.08
C LEU A 237 -0.64 -12.92 -0.49
N ARG A 238 -1.59 -13.70 0.01
CA ARG A 238 -2.81 -13.17 0.63
C ARG A 238 -2.46 -12.37 1.87
N ASN A 239 -3.12 -11.22 2.05
CA ASN A 239 -2.87 -10.28 3.15
C ASN A 239 -1.40 -9.80 3.23
N ASP A 240 -0.69 -9.76 2.12
CA ASP A 240 0.67 -9.21 2.02
C ASP A 240 0.60 -7.76 1.48
N PRO A 241 0.81 -6.73 2.32
CA PRO A 241 0.69 -5.33 1.92
C PRO A 241 1.84 -4.87 1.00
N GLY A 242 2.75 -5.78 0.65
CA GLY A 242 3.94 -5.47 -0.13
C GLY A 242 5.15 -5.12 0.73
N GLY A 243 5.95 -4.19 0.27
CA GLY A 243 7.18 -3.76 0.94
C GLY A 243 8.25 -3.30 -0.04
N VAL A 244 9.50 -3.78 0.12
CA VAL A 244 10.62 -3.30 -0.68
C VAL A 244 10.61 -3.87 -2.10
N VAL A 245 10.76 -3.00 -3.08
CA VAL A 245 10.74 -3.35 -4.52
C VAL A 245 11.83 -4.35 -4.91
N PRO A 246 13.07 -4.24 -4.43
CA PRO A 246 14.10 -5.26 -4.70
C PRO A 246 13.67 -6.67 -4.28
N GLY A 247 12.94 -6.81 -3.17
CA GLY A 247 12.38 -8.09 -2.76
C GLY A 247 11.39 -8.67 -3.77
N ALA A 248 10.48 -7.84 -4.30
CA ALA A 248 9.52 -8.28 -5.33
C ALA A 248 10.23 -8.68 -6.63
N ILE A 249 11.24 -7.92 -7.04
CA ILE A 249 12.05 -8.25 -8.23
C ILE A 249 12.75 -9.59 -8.02
N GLY A 250 13.38 -9.81 -6.86
CA GLY A 250 14.08 -11.05 -6.54
C GLY A 250 13.16 -12.27 -6.48
N VAL A 251 11.99 -12.13 -5.85
CA VAL A 251 10.96 -13.18 -5.81
C VAL A 251 10.47 -13.52 -7.22
N SER A 252 10.18 -12.51 -8.05
CA SER A 252 9.80 -12.74 -9.46
C SER A 252 10.95 -13.39 -10.25
N ALA A 253 12.17 -12.92 -10.06
CA ALA A 253 13.38 -13.45 -10.73
C ALA A 253 13.67 -14.91 -10.35
N ALA A 254 13.26 -15.38 -9.19
CA ALA A 254 13.39 -16.79 -8.81
C ALA A 254 12.65 -17.71 -9.79
N PHE A 255 11.55 -17.25 -10.36
CA PHE A 255 10.65 -18.04 -11.22
C PHE A 255 10.70 -17.65 -12.70
N LEU A 256 11.10 -16.42 -13.03
CA LEU A 256 11.16 -15.93 -14.40
C LEU A 256 12.54 -16.22 -15.05
N PRO A 257 12.63 -16.25 -16.38
CA PRO A 257 13.92 -16.29 -17.06
C PRO A 257 14.81 -15.12 -16.66
N ARG A 258 16.10 -15.31 -16.74
CA ARG A 258 17.07 -14.21 -16.59
C ARG A 258 16.75 -13.12 -17.63
N ASP A 259 16.97 -11.87 -17.22
CA ASP A 259 16.74 -10.68 -18.05
C ASP A 259 15.27 -10.40 -18.41
N ALA A 260 14.32 -11.17 -17.90
CA ALA A 260 12.89 -10.85 -18.04
C ALA A 260 12.58 -9.51 -17.38
N ALA A 261 11.80 -8.65 -18.04
CA ALA A 261 11.27 -7.44 -17.42
C ALA A 261 10.29 -7.83 -16.31
N VAL A 262 10.44 -7.28 -15.11
CA VAL A 262 9.56 -7.60 -13.96
C VAL A 262 8.52 -6.50 -13.76
N VAL A 263 8.94 -5.25 -13.78
CA VAL A 263 8.10 -4.10 -13.56
C VAL A 263 8.76 -2.87 -14.20
N SER A 264 7.96 -1.94 -14.68
CA SER A 264 8.46 -0.62 -15.09
C SER A 264 7.79 0.48 -14.28
N THR A 265 8.47 1.63 -14.19
CA THR A 265 7.95 2.83 -13.54
C THR A 265 7.84 3.96 -14.54
N ASN A 266 6.87 4.85 -14.34
CA ASN A 266 6.73 6.09 -15.09
C ASN A 266 6.31 7.22 -14.14
N GLY A 267 7.09 8.28 -14.13
CA GLY A 267 6.86 9.47 -13.32
C GLY A 267 7.23 10.74 -14.05
N GLN A 268 7.12 11.87 -13.37
CA GLN A 268 7.39 13.18 -13.93
C GLN A 268 8.88 13.38 -14.28
N LEU A 269 9.77 12.93 -13.39
CA LEU A 269 11.20 13.03 -13.58
C LEU A 269 11.72 11.93 -14.50
N ALA A 270 12.74 12.20 -15.30
CA ALA A 270 13.40 11.20 -16.14
C ALA A 270 13.95 10.02 -15.31
N SER A 271 14.50 10.30 -14.12
CA SER A 271 14.97 9.28 -13.16
C SER A 271 13.88 8.41 -12.55
N ALA A 272 12.60 8.76 -12.74
CA ALA A 272 11.46 7.98 -12.28
C ALA A 272 10.88 7.08 -13.40
N LYS A 273 11.56 7.03 -14.56
CA LYS A 273 11.19 6.19 -15.72
C LYS A 273 12.24 5.11 -15.87
N GLU A 274 11.97 3.93 -15.34
CA GLU A 274 12.91 2.81 -15.31
C GLU A 274 12.18 1.49 -15.54
N THR A 275 12.88 0.53 -16.14
CA THR A 275 12.44 -0.86 -16.23
C THR A 275 13.37 -1.73 -15.42
N PHE A 276 12.80 -2.51 -14.52
CA PHE A 276 13.51 -3.42 -13.64
C PHE A 276 13.44 -4.83 -14.20
N TYR A 277 14.59 -5.48 -14.29
CA TYR A 277 14.73 -6.79 -14.88
C TYR A 277 15.08 -7.84 -13.84
N ALA A 278 14.86 -9.11 -14.16
CA ALA A 278 15.26 -10.26 -13.35
C ALA A 278 16.79 -10.43 -13.36
N ARG A 279 17.53 -9.45 -12.79
CA ARG A 279 19.00 -9.37 -12.71
C ARG A 279 19.45 -9.02 -11.30
N PRO A 280 20.59 -9.56 -10.84
CA PRO A 280 21.10 -9.32 -9.47
C PRO A 280 21.26 -7.85 -9.10
N GLU A 281 21.61 -6.97 -10.05
CA GLU A 281 21.75 -5.53 -9.76
C GLU A 281 20.46 -4.88 -9.24
N PHE A 282 19.27 -5.43 -9.55
CA PHE A 282 18.00 -4.89 -9.13
C PHE A 282 17.45 -5.50 -7.82
N TYR A 283 17.87 -6.71 -7.44
CA TYR A 283 17.37 -7.37 -6.25
C TYR A 283 18.42 -7.70 -5.18
N ALA A 284 19.70 -7.64 -5.51
CA ALA A 284 20.82 -7.84 -4.59
C ALA A 284 21.84 -6.70 -4.69
N PRO A 285 21.44 -5.43 -4.48
CA PRO A 285 22.35 -4.29 -4.56
C PRO A 285 23.47 -4.43 -3.53
N GLY A 286 24.69 -4.06 -3.91
CA GLY A 286 25.85 -4.09 -3.01
C GLY A 286 26.84 -5.23 -3.22
N GLY A 287 26.70 -6.04 -4.30
CA GLY A 287 27.76 -6.95 -4.77
C GLY A 287 28.01 -8.18 -3.89
N LYS A 288 27.06 -8.56 -3.02
CA LYS A 288 27.17 -9.75 -2.14
C LYS A 288 26.99 -11.09 -2.87
N GLY A 289 26.95 -11.08 -4.22
CA GLY A 289 26.64 -12.24 -5.04
C GLY A 289 25.13 -12.39 -5.30
N ASP A 290 24.77 -13.36 -6.15
CA ASP A 290 23.38 -13.65 -6.49
C ASP A 290 22.77 -14.66 -5.49
N PRO A 291 21.82 -14.25 -4.61
CA PRO A 291 21.16 -15.16 -3.69
C PRO A 291 20.44 -16.31 -4.40
N LEU A 292 19.91 -16.05 -5.62
CA LEU A 292 19.14 -17.01 -6.41
C LEU A 292 20.01 -18.12 -7.03
N ALA A 293 21.33 -17.92 -7.14
CA ALA A 293 22.25 -18.96 -7.62
C ALA A 293 22.23 -20.23 -6.75
N LYS A 294 21.71 -20.15 -5.52
CA LYS A 294 21.59 -21.28 -4.59
C LYS A 294 20.27 -22.05 -4.74
N LEU A 295 19.37 -21.61 -5.60
CA LEU A 295 18.08 -22.28 -5.80
C LEU A 295 18.24 -23.57 -6.59
N PRO A 296 17.45 -24.62 -6.25
CA PRO A 296 17.36 -25.83 -7.06
C PRO A 296 16.86 -25.54 -8.48
N ALA A 297 17.42 -26.21 -9.49
CA ALA A 297 17.06 -25.99 -10.89
C ALA A 297 15.54 -26.17 -11.15
N GLY A 298 14.90 -27.13 -10.47
CA GLY A 298 13.46 -27.40 -10.59
C GLY A 298 12.53 -26.23 -10.21
N VAL A 299 13.04 -25.19 -9.54
CA VAL A 299 12.24 -24.00 -9.19
C VAL A 299 11.76 -23.24 -10.44
N LYS A 300 12.55 -23.28 -11.52
CA LYS A 300 12.19 -22.62 -12.78
C LYS A 300 11.04 -23.30 -13.51
N ASP A 301 10.88 -24.62 -13.30
CA ASP A 301 9.95 -25.44 -14.10
C ASP A 301 8.72 -25.91 -13.32
N VAL A 302 8.78 -25.91 -11.96
CA VAL A 302 7.65 -26.36 -11.13
C VAL A 302 6.36 -25.56 -11.45
N PRO A 303 5.21 -26.20 -11.66
CA PRO A 303 3.92 -25.52 -11.77
C PRO A 303 3.66 -24.64 -10.55
N ILE A 304 3.17 -23.41 -10.77
CA ILE A 304 2.94 -22.42 -9.68
C ILE A 304 1.49 -21.92 -9.72
N VAL A 305 0.85 -21.91 -8.57
CA VAL A 305 -0.35 -21.12 -8.29
C VAL A 305 0.03 -20.00 -7.31
N VAL A 306 -0.32 -18.76 -7.63
CA VAL A 306 -0.16 -17.63 -6.72
C VAL A 306 -1.52 -17.31 -6.11
N LEU A 307 -1.64 -17.43 -4.79
CA LEU A 307 -2.84 -17.03 -4.06
C LEU A 307 -2.78 -15.55 -3.69
N VAL A 308 -3.83 -14.82 -4.05
CA VAL A 308 -3.97 -13.38 -3.80
C VAL A 308 -5.36 -13.03 -3.26
N ASN A 309 -5.48 -11.87 -2.59
CA ASN A 309 -6.75 -11.29 -2.16
C ASN A 309 -6.68 -9.76 -2.08
N ALA A 310 -7.75 -9.11 -1.65
CA ALA A 310 -7.80 -7.65 -1.50
C ALA A 310 -6.75 -7.08 -0.50
N GLY A 311 -6.12 -7.91 0.31
CA GLY A 311 -4.99 -7.51 1.16
C GLY A 311 -3.62 -7.65 0.49
N SER A 312 -3.55 -8.19 -0.74
CA SER A 312 -2.32 -8.27 -1.55
C SER A 312 -2.09 -6.94 -2.25
N ALA A 313 -1.00 -6.22 -1.93
CA ALA A 313 -0.78 -4.87 -2.42
C ALA A 313 0.67 -4.63 -2.88
N SER A 314 0.89 -3.64 -3.77
CA SER A 314 2.21 -3.09 -4.11
C SER A 314 3.20 -4.17 -4.60
N ALA A 315 4.25 -4.52 -3.81
CA ALA A 315 5.25 -5.54 -4.16
C ALA A 315 4.61 -6.91 -4.47
N SER A 316 3.56 -7.30 -3.75
CA SER A 316 2.78 -8.53 -4.03
C SER A 316 2.13 -8.48 -5.40
N GLU A 317 1.62 -7.31 -5.80
CA GLU A 317 1.00 -7.08 -7.11
C GLU A 317 2.04 -7.04 -8.24
N ILE A 318 3.25 -6.58 -7.95
CA ILE A 318 4.39 -6.68 -8.89
C ILE A 318 4.68 -8.15 -9.18
N VAL A 319 4.80 -8.99 -8.15
CA VAL A 319 5.07 -10.43 -8.31
C VAL A 319 3.92 -11.12 -9.04
N ALA A 320 2.68 -10.93 -8.59
CA ALA A 320 1.51 -11.55 -9.21
C ALA A 320 1.36 -11.11 -10.68
N GLY A 321 1.48 -9.81 -10.96
CA GLY A 321 1.37 -9.25 -12.31
C GLY A 321 2.48 -9.71 -13.25
N ALA A 322 3.71 -9.78 -12.77
CA ALA A 322 4.83 -10.28 -13.57
C ALA A 322 4.65 -11.76 -13.91
N LEU A 323 4.36 -12.61 -12.93
CA LEU A 323 4.16 -14.04 -13.17
C LEU A 323 2.93 -14.32 -14.06
N GLN A 324 1.86 -13.53 -13.94
CA GLN A 324 0.68 -13.60 -14.79
C GLN A 324 1.01 -13.22 -16.24
N ASP A 325 1.68 -12.09 -16.45
CA ASP A 325 2.01 -11.59 -17.78
C ASP A 325 2.90 -12.55 -18.58
N TYR A 326 3.80 -13.26 -17.90
CA TYR A 326 4.62 -14.31 -18.49
C TYR A 326 3.92 -15.67 -18.54
N GLN A 327 2.70 -15.81 -18.06
CA GLN A 327 1.98 -17.09 -17.93
C GLN A 327 2.81 -18.14 -17.17
N ARG A 328 3.66 -17.66 -16.24
CA ARG A 328 4.53 -18.52 -15.43
C ARG A 328 3.78 -19.15 -14.26
N ALA A 329 2.74 -18.50 -13.79
CA ALA A 329 1.90 -18.97 -12.72
C ALA A 329 0.41 -18.69 -13.03
N THR A 330 -0.48 -19.53 -12.51
CA THR A 330 -1.91 -19.22 -12.44
C THR A 330 -2.17 -18.37 -11.21
N ILE A 331 -2.73 -17.18 -11.38
CA ILE A 331 -3.15 -16.32 -10.27
C ILE A 331 -4.55 -16.72 -9.84
N MET A 332 -4.72 -17.05 -8.56
CA MET A 332 -5.97 -17.56 -8.00
C MET A 332 -6.35 -16.81 -6.73
N GLY A 333 -7.64 -16.61 -6.52
CA GLY A 333 -8.20 -15.92 -5.36
C GLY A 333 -9.10 -14.78 -5.74
N THR A 334 -9.02 -13.64 -5.08
CA THR A 334 -9.83 -12.46 -5.36
C THR A 334 -8.96 -11.29 -5.80
N GLN A 335 -9.57 -10.29 -6.44
CA GLN A 335 -8.86 -9.12 -6.99
C GLN A 335 -8.03 -8.43 -5.91
N THR A 336 -6.80 -8.04 -6.25
CA THR A 336 -5.86 -7.43 -5.32
C THR A 336 -6.19 -5.97 -5.00
N PHE A 337 -5.47 -5.35 -4.08
CA PHE A 337 -5.73 -4.02 -3.54
C PHE A 337 -5.72 -2.90 -4.60
N GLY A 338 -4.74 -2.90 -5.50
CA GLY A 338 -4.61 -1.88 -6.57
C GLY A 338 -3.63 -0.76 -6.26
N LYS A 339 -2.61 -0.99 -5.44
CA LYS A 339 -1.59 0.02 -5.17
C LYS A 339 -0.50 0.00 -6.22
N GLY A 340 -0.68 0.80 -7.27
CA GLY A 340 0.28 0.96 -8.36
C GLY A 340 1.17 2.21 -8.24
N SER A 341 1.22 2.88 -7.09
CA SER A 341 2.02 4.07 -6.84
C SER A 341 3.38 3.74 -6.22
N VAL A 342 4.43 4.44 -6.70
CA VAL A 342 5.82 4.32 -6.21
C VAL A 342 6.08 5.44 -5.22
N GLN A 343 6.42 5.10 -3.98
CA GLN A 343 6.87 6.07 -3.00
C GLN A 343 8.38 6.11 -2.93
N THR A 344 8.93 7.32 -3.04
CA THR A 344 10.35 7.60 -2.79
C THR A 344 10.51 8.23 -1.43
N LEU A 345 11.47 7.73 -0.67
CA LEU A 345 11.86 8.32 0.60
C LEU A 345 12.90 9.40 0.37
N ARG A 346 12.60 10.62 0.83
CA ARG A 346 13.52 11.77 0.80
C ARG A 346 13.80 12.19 2.22
N GLN A 347 15.02 11.94 2.69
CA GLN A 347 15.47 12.36 4.02
C GLN A 347 15.63 13.89 4.04
N LEU A 348 15.05 14.54 5.02
CA LEU A 348 15.13 15.99 5.23
C LEU A 348 16.21 16.35 6.25
N THR A 349 16.27 15.59 7.34
CA THR A 349 17.27 15.72 8.40
C THR A 349 17.78 14.34 8.80
N ALA A 350 18.66 14.25 9.78
CA ALA A 350 19.11 12.96 10.32
C ALA A 350 17.95 12.09 10.83
N ASP A 351 16.87 12.71 11.31
CA ASP A 351 15.77 12.06 12.02
C ASP A 351 14.41 12.17 11.32
N THR A 352 14.29 12.91 10.23
CA THR A 352 13.01 13.15 9.55
C THR A 352 13.11 12.92 8.04
N ALA A 353 12.00 12.51 7.43
CA ALA A 353 11.92 12.26 6.00
C ALA A 353 10.53 12.59 5.44
N VAL A 354 10.43 12.70 4.13
CA VAL A 354 9.18 12.68 3.38
C VAL A 354 9.16 11.43 2.52
N LYS A 355 8.11 10.65 2.66
CA LYS A 355 7.75 9.58 1.74
C LYS A 355 6.74 10.17 0.76
N ILE A 356 7.11 10.30 -0.51
CA ILE A 356 6.31 10.98 -1.53
C ILE A 356 6.14 10.10 -2.76
N THR A 357 4.96 10.13 -3.36
CA THR A 357 4.66 9.42 -4.60
C THR A 357 5.35 10.09 -5.77
N THR A 358 6.21 9.37 -6.48
CA THR A 358 7.05 9.90 -7.58
C THR A 358 6.79 9.24 -8.93
N ALA A 359 6.14 8.07 -8.96
CA ALA A 359 5.85 7.34 -10.19
C ALA A 359 4.67 6.37 -9.99
N ARG A 360 4.25 5.75 -11.10
CA ARG A 360 3.35 4.59 -11.12
C ARG A 360 4.08 3.35 -11.60
N TYR A 361 3.60 2.17 -11.15
CA TYR A 361 4.05 0.85 -11.60
C TYR A 361 3.22 0.33 -12.77
N TYR A 362 3.91 -0.37 -13.67
CA TYR A 362 3.30 -1.09 -14.79
C TYR A 362 3.88 -2.51 -14.87
N THR A 363 3.01 -3.47 -15.15
CA THR A 363 3.42 -4.86 -15.38
C THR A 363 4.27 -5.00 -16.65
N PRO A 364 4.92 -6.15 -16.91
CA PRO A 364 5.68 -6.37 -18.14
C PRO A 364 4.89 -6.09 -19.43
N LYS A 365 3.59 -6.38 -19.45
CA LYS A 365 2.67 -6.06 -20.56
C LYS A 365 2.11 -4.63 -20.50
N ASN A 366 2.74 -3.73 -19.72
CA ASN A 366 2.38 -2.32 -19.61
C ASN A 366 0.94 -2.07 -19.09
N ARG A 367 0.41 -2.96 -18.26
CA ARG A 367 -0.85 -2.76 -17.54
C ARG A 367 -0.61 -1.90 -16.31
N SER A 368 -1.48 -0.92 -16.05
CA SER A 368 -1.43 -0.13 -14.81
C SER A 368 -2.03 -0.93 -13.65
N ILE A 369 -1.31 -0.99 -12.54
CA ILE A 369 -1.77 -1.63 -11.29
C ILE A 369 -2.67 -0.65 -10.51
N GLN A 370 -2.44 0.67 -10.66
CA GLN A 370 -3.09 1.73 -9.87
C GLN A 370 -4.62 1.65 -9.93
N ALA A 371 -5.28 1.69 -8.78
CA ALA A 371 -6.71 1.62 -8.54
C ALA A 371 -7.41 0.34 -9.04
N ARG A 372 -6.77 -0.46 -9.88
CA ARG A 372 -7.31 -1.70 -10.46
C ARG A 372 -6.78 -2.97 -9.79
N GLY A 373 -5.48 -3.02 -9.47
CA GLY A 373 -4.83 -4.24 -8.99
C GLY A 373 -4.68 -5.32 -10.06
N ILE A 374 -4.42 -6.53 -9.60
CA ILE A 374 -4.31 -7.74 -10.42
C ILE A 374 -5.63 -8.53 -10.29
N VAL A 375 -6.27 -8.76 -11.42
CA VAL A 375 -7.43 -9.63 -11.51
C VAL A 375 -6.93 -11.07 -11.66
N PRO A 376 -7.32 -12.00 -10.78
CA PRO A 376 -6.92 -13.40 -10.87
C PRO A 376 -7.37 -14.07 -12.17
N ASP A 377 -6.60 -15.07 -12.64
CA ASP A 377 -6.99 -15.93 -13.75
C ASP A 377 -8.14 -16.85 -13.35
N LEU A 378 -8.16 -17.27 -12.08
CA LEU A 378 -9.23 -18.06 -11.48
C LEU A 378 -9.76 -17.31 -10.25
N MET A 379 -10.96 -16.75 -10.37
CA MET A 379 -11.65 -16.11 -9.26
C MET A 379 -12.16 -17.18 -8.30
N VAL A 380 -11.64 -17.18 -7.07
CA VAL A 380 -11.98 -18.13 -6.01
C VAL A 380 -12.22 -17.38 -4.72
N ASP A 381 -13.41 -17.47 -4.16
CA ASP A 381 -13.77 -16.81 -2.91
C ASP A 381 -12.92 -17.31 -1.72
N GLU A 382 -12.90 -16.55 -0.62
CA GLU A 382 -12.13 -16.92 0.58
C GLU A 382 -12.64 -18.21 1.21
N THR A 383 -13.96 -18.48 1.11
CA THR A 383 -14.60 -19.67 1.62
C THR A 383 -15.53 -20.31 0.56
N ALA A 384 -16.01 -21.52 0.80
CA ALA A 384 -16.97 -22.20 -0.09
C ALA A 384 -18.33 -21.47 -0.18
N GLU A 385 -18.68 -20.68 0.85
CA GLU A 385 -19.91 -19.92 0.95
C GLU A 385 -19.81 -18.55 0.28
N GLY A 386 -18.61 -18.00 0.11
CA GLY A 386 -18.36 -16.68 -0.47
C GLY A 386 -17.05 -16.06 0.01
N ASP A 387 -16.87 -14.77 -0.29
CA ASP A 387 -15.60 -14.04 -0.09
C ASP A 387 -15.29 -13.69 1.38
N GLY A 388 -16.14 -14.07 2.31
CA GLY A 388 -15.87 -13.98 3.75
C GLY A 388 -15.51 -12.56 4.22
N LEU A 389 -14.46 -12.47 5.05
CA LEU A 389 -13.94 -11.18 5.56
C LEU A 389 -13.26 -10.35 4.47
N ASN A 390 -12.86 -10.96 3.37
CA ASN A 390 -12.20 -10.26 2.26
C ASN A 390 -13.15 -9.26 1.58
N SER A 391 -14.46 -9.53 1.56
CA SER A 391 -15.49 -8.62 1.01
C SER A 391 -15.58 -7.28 1.76
N LEU A 392 -15.10 -7.22 3.02
CA LEU A 392 -15.08 -6.03 3.87
C LEU A 392 -13.84 -5.18 3.71
N ARG A 393 -12.85 -5.65 2.94
CA ARG A 393 -11.59 -4.94 2.77
C ARG A 393 -11.74 -3.77 1.81
N MET A 394 -11.24 -2.63 2.24
CA MET A 394 -11.07 -1.47 1.37
C MET A 394 -9.97 -1.75 0.35
N ARG A 395 -10.14 -1.24 -0.86
CA ARG A 395 -9.17 -1.26 -1.94
C ARG A 395 -8.64 0.16 -2.19
N GLU A 396 -7.62 0.29 -3.02
CA GLU A 396 -7.04 1.59 -3.39
C GLU A 396 -8.08 2.56 -3.94
N SER A 397 -8.98 2.08 -4.79
CA SER A 397 -10.09 2.85 -5.39
C SER A 397 -11.08 3.40 -4.35
N ASP A 398 -11.10 2.86 -3.14
CA ASP A 398 -11.99 3.30 -2.05
C ASP A 398 -11.38 4.42 -1.21
N LEU A 399 -10.07 4.65 -1.33
CA LEU A 399 -9.36 5.66 -0.57
C LEU A 399 -9.64 7.06 -1.12
N GLN A 400 -9.84 8.01 -0.22
CA GLN A 400 -9.95 9.41 -0.63
C GLN A 400 -8.62 9.90 -1.21
N LYS A 401 -8.68 10.71 -2.27
CA LYS A 401 -7.51 11.28 -2.97
C LYS A 401 -6.56 10.22 -3.57
N HIS A 402 -7.01 8.99 -3.81
CA HIS A 402 -6.18 8.03 -4.53
C HIS A 402 -5.85 8.54 -5.94
N LEU A 403 -4.71 8.11 -6.46
CA LEU A 403 -4.33 8.44 -7.83
C LEU A 403 -5.15 7.57 -8.80
N GLY A 404 -5.71 8.19 -9.83
CA GLY A 404 -6.49 7.49 -10.85
C GLY A 404 -5.65 6.56 -11.73
N ASN A 405 -6.34 5.61 -12.38
CA ASN A 405 -5.72 4.74 -13.38
C ASN A 405 -5.49 5.49 -14.68
N ASP A 406 -4.25 5.66 -15.10
CA ASP A 406 -3.86 6.41 -16.28
C ASP A 406 -4.05 5.64 -17.61
N LYS A 407 -4.31 4.34 -17.54
CA LYS A 407 -4.54 3.48 -18.71
C LYS A 407 -6.01 3.17 -18.96
N ASP A 408 -6.85 3.25 -17.94
CA ASP A 408 -8.28 2.96 -18.04
C ASP A 408 -9.13 3.82 -17.09
N PRO A 409 -9.20 5.15 -17.32
CA PRO A 409 -9.96 6.06 -16.46
C PRO A 409 -11.48 5.81 -16.50
N ALA A 410 -11.98 5.27 -17.60
CA ALA A 410 -13.42 5.02 -17.78
C ALA A 410 -13.89 3.82 -16.95
N ALA A 411 -13.12 2.74 -16.91
CA ALA A 411 -13.39 1.58 -16.07
C ALA A 411 -13.33 1.94 -14.58
N GLU A 412 -12.35 2.77 -14.19
CA GLU A 412 -12.23 3.28 -12.81
C GLU A 412 -13.45 4.12 -12.40
N ALA A 413 -13.90 5.04 -13.25
CA ALA A 413 -15.06 5.89 -12.99
C ALA A 413 -16.35 5.04 -12.85
N ALA A 414 -16.50 3.98 -13.65
CA ALA A 414 -17.63 3.06 -13.57
C ALA A 414 -17.59 2.23 -12.27
N GLU A 415 -16.42 1.75 -11.87
CA GLU A 415 -16.22 1.02 -10.61
C GLU A 415 -16.51 1.91 -9.41
N GLN A 416 -16.00 3.15 -9.39
CA GLN A 416 -16.25 4.12 -8.33
C GLN A 416 -17.73 4.47 -8.19
N LYS A 417 -18.44 4.63 -9.30
CA LYS A 417 -19.88 4.86 -9.29
C LYS A 417 -20.66 3.67 -8.69
N ALA A 418 -20.24 2.45 -9.02
CA ALA A 418 -20.84 1.24 -8.46
C ALA A 418 -20.58 1.08 -6.96
N LEU A 419 -19.37 1.45 -6.49
CA LEU A 419 -18.99 1.44 -5.08
C LEU A 419 -19.78 2.48 -4.26
N ASN A 420 -19.91 3.70 -4.77
CA ASN A 420 -20.69 4.74 -4.12
C ASN A 420 -22.17 4.32 -3.96
N ALA A 421 -22.76 3.71 -5.00
CA ALA A 421 -24.13 3.21 -4.94
C ALA A 421 -24.32 2.08 -3.90
N ARG A 422 -23.25 1.30 -3.59
CA ARG A 422 -23.27 0.28 -2.51
C ARG A 422 -23.10 0.90 -1.12
N ARG A 423 -22.27 1.95 -0.99
CA ARG A 423 -22.04 2.65 0.29
C ARG A 423 -23.26 3.40 0.82
N ASP A 424 -24.14 3.85 -0.07
CA ASP A 424 -25.34 4.61 0.30
C ASP A 424 -26.42 3.77 0.99
N SER A 425 -26.24 2.44 1.13
CA SER A 425 -27.16 1.60 1.87
C SER A 425 -26.66 1.29 3.29
N LEU A 426 -27.17 2.01 4.28
CA LEU A 426 -26.97 1.73 5.72
C LEU A 426 -27.28 0.27 6.10
N GLU A 427 -28.19 -0.37 5.39
CA GLU A 427 -28.55 -1.78 5.58
C GLU A 427 -27.40 -2.73 5.20
N GLU A 428 -26.66 -2.43 4.12
CA GLU A 428 -25.51 -3.23 3.70
C GLU A 428 -24.36 -3.12 4.72
N GLU A 429 -24.07 -1.93 5.25
CA GLU A 429 -23.06 -1.74 6.29
C GLU A 429 -23.40 -2.52 7.57
N GLN A 430 -24.63 -2.47 8.04
CA GLN A 430 -25.08 -3.23 9.21
C GLN A 430 -25.00 -4.74 8.97
N ARG A 431 -25.36 -5.20 7.77
CA ARG A 431 -25.24 -6.61 7.35
C ARG A 431 -23.78 -7.07 7.36
N LEU A 432 -22.86 -6.26 6.81
CA LEU A 432 -21.43 -6.55 6.76
C LEU A 432 -20.81 -6.60 8.16
N ILE A 433 -21.16 -5.67 9.05
CA ILE A 433 -20.72 -5.68 10.46
C ILE A 433 -21.26 -6.94 11.20
N ALA A 434 -22.51 -7.32 10.96
CA ALA A 434 -23.07 -8.53 11.55
C ALA A 434 -22.40 -9.81 11.00
N LEU A 435 -22.03 -9.81 9.73
CA LEU A 435 -21.27 -10.90 9.09
C LEU A 435 -19.86 -11.01 9.68
N ALA A 436 -19.16 -9.91 9.82
CA ALA A 436 -17.79 -9.86 10.37
C ALA A 436 -17.70 -10.45 11.79
N LYS A 437 -18.75 -10.27 12.62
CA LYS A 437 -18.82 -10.85 13.96
C LYS A 437 -18.98 -12.38 13.97
N LYS A 438 -19.46 -12.97 12.89
CA LYS A 438 -19.75 -14.42 12.79
C LYS A 438 -18.66 -15.20 12.06
N ILE A 439 -17.86 -14.55 11.23
CA ILE A 439 -16.84 -15.20 10.41
C ILE A 439 -15.55 -15.33 11.22
N LYS A 440 -15.04 -16.55 11.34
CA LYS A 440 -13.71 -16.79 11.89
C LYS A 440 -12.66 -16.48 10.81
N PRO A 441 -11.55 -15.79 11.17
CA PRO A 441 -10.45 -15.60 10.25
C PRO A 441 -9.92 -16.93 9.72
N VAL A 442 -9.64 -17.00 8.42
CA VAL A 442 -9.05 -18.18 7.79
C VAL A 442 -7.60 -18.31 8.23
N GLU A 443 -7.21 -19.48 8.73
CA GLU A 443 -5.82 -19.81 9.00
C GLU A 443 -5.17 -20.36 7.73
N PHE A 444 -4.32 -19.53 7.09
CA PHE A 444 -3.70 -19.87 5.81
C PHE A 444 -2.73 -21.05 5.93
N GLY A 445 -2.74 -21.88 4.90
CA GLY A 445 -1.87 -23.06 4.81
C GLY A 445 -2.36 -24.26 5.62
N THR A 446 -3.54 -24.22 6.23
CA THR A 446 -4.14 -25.38 6.95
C THR A 446 -5.01 -26.24 6.03
N LYS A 447 -5.54 -27.33 6.54
CA LYS A 447 -6.48 -28.19 5.80
C LYS A 447 -7.82 -27.50 5.56
N ASP A 448 -8.16 -26.54 6.42
CA ASP A 448 -9.41 -25.78 6.34
C ASP A 448 -9.29 -24.55 5.43
N ASP A 449 -8.12 -24.35 4.82
CA ASP A 449 -7.87 -23.27 3.85
C ASP A 449 -8.49 -23.64 2.50
N PHE A 450 -9.68 -23.10 2.24
CA PHE A 450 -10.46 -23.40 1.04
C PHE A 450 -9.71 -23.05 -0.25
N GLN A 451 -9.12 -21.84 -0.36
CA GLN A 451 -8.38 -21.42 -1.56
C GLN A 451 -7.14 -22.28 -1.79
N LEU A 452 -6.44 -22.70 -0.72
CA LEU A 452 -5.33 -23.65 -0.85
C LEU A 452 -5.81 -25.00 -1.39
N THR A 453 -6.97 -25.48 -0.94
CA THR A 453 -7.57 -26.71 -1.46
C THR A 453 -7.90 -26.58 -2.95
N GLN A 454 -8.43 -25.41 -3.38
CA GLN A 454 -8.70 -25.17 -4.81
C GLN A 454 -7.41 -25.11 -5.64
N ALA A 455 -6.32 -24.55 -5.09
CA ALA A 455 -5.01 -24.56 -5.75
C ALA A 455 -4.46 -26.00 -5.94
N LEU A 456 -4.64 -26.87 -4.94
CA LEU A 456 -4.27 -28.27 -5.05
C LEU A 456 -5.14 -29.02 -6.08
N ASN A 457 -6.44 -28.73 -6.13
CA ASN A 457 -7.34 -29.27 -7.14
C ASN A 457 -6.89 -28.89 -8.56
N HIS A 458 -6.52 -27.61 -8.75
CA HIS A 458 -6.00 -27.11 -10.02
C HIS A 458 -4.76 -27.89 -10.48
N PHE A 459 -3.77 -28.10 -9.61
CA PHE A 459 -2.57 -28.89 -9.94
C PHE A 459 -2.88 -30.34 -10.30
N LYS A 460 -3.93 -30.92 -9.71
CA LYS A 460 -4.35 -32.30 -9.94
C LYS A 460 -5.29 -32.47 -11.12
N GLY A 461 -5.66 -31.38 -11.81
CA GLY A 461 -6.67 -31.40 -12.88
C GLY A 461 -8.08 -31.72 -12.38
N LEU A 462 -8.35 -31.52 -11.09
CA LEU A 462 -9.68 -31.69 -10.49
C LEU A 462 -10.51 -30.39 -10.66
N PRO A 463 -11.85 -30.47 -10.58
CA PRO A 463 -12.69 -29.28 -10.64
C PRO A 463 -12.32 -28.24 -9.57
N VAL A 464 -12.22 -26.97 -9.98
CA VAL A 464 -12.01 -25.82 -9.10
C VAL A 464 -13.36 -25.13 -8.91
N GLN A 465 -13.74 -24.88 -7.66
CA GLN A 465 -14.93 -24.11 -7.34
C GLN A 465 -14.62 -22.61 -7.50
N LEU A 466 -15.12 -22.02 -8.59
CA LEU A 466 -14.99 -20.61 -8.88
C LEU A 466 -15.95 -19.77 -8.04
N SER A 467 -15.63 -18.47 -7.90
CA SER A 467 -16.49 -17.48 -7.27
C SER A 467 -17.87 -17.43 -7.95
N LYS A 468 -18.91 -17.26 -7.15
CA LYS A 468 -20.28 -17.06 -7.66
C LYS A 468 -20.52 -15.64 -8.17
N ALA A 469 -19.65 -14.70 -7.83
CA ALA A 469 -19.66 -13.35 -8.37
C ALA A 469 -19.03 -13.36 -9.75
N GLU A 470 -19.80 -13.09 -10.81
CA GLU A 470 -19.26 -12.90 -12.15
C GLU A 470 -18.17 -11.83 -12.13
N PRO A 471 -17.00 -12.07 -12.77
CA PRO A 471 -16.05 -11.01 -13.03
C PRO A 471 -16.78 -9.96 -13.86
N LYS A 472 -16.86 -8.72 -13.40
CA LYS A 472 -17.32 -7.63 -14.25
C LYS A 472 -16.31 -7.49 -15.38
N GLU A 473 -16.66 -8.01 -16.55
CA GLU A 473 -15.87 -7.87 -17.77
C GLU A 473 -15.52 -6.39 -17.98
N ALA A 474 -14.22 -6.15 -18.14
CA ALA A 474 -13.75 -4.88 -18.66
C ALA A 474 -14.20 -4.79 -20.13
N PRO A 475 -14.89 -3.72 -20.58
CA PRO A 475 -15.19 -3.54 -21.98
C PRO A 475 -13.87 -3.29 -22.74
N GLY A 476 -13.43 -4.27 -23.53
CA GLY A 476 -12.29 -4.05 -24.41
C GLY A 476 -11.36 -5.20 -24.76
N ALA A 477 -11.71 -6.45 -24.51
CA ALA A 477 -11.00 -7.56 -25.14
C ALA A 477 -11.88 -8.16 -26.27
N ALA A 478 -11.76 -7.61 -27.47
CA ALA A 478 -12.31 -8.24 -28.67
C ALA A 478 -11.49 -9.50 -28.96
N SER A 479 -12.02 -10.65 -28.55
CA SER A 479 -11.55 -11.95 -29.01
C SER A 479 -11.92 -12.06 -30.49
N GLY A 480 -10.92 -12.00 -31.35
CA GLY A 480 -11.07 -12.35 -32.77
C GLY A 480 -11.33 -13.86 -32.90
N GLU A 481 -12.57 -14.27 -32.85
CA GLU A 481 -12.97 -15.60 -33.34
C GLU A 481 -13.02 -15.55 -34.86
N THR A 482 -12.05 -16.15 -35.52
CA THR A 482 -12.14 -16.59 -36.91
C THR A 482 -13.07 -17.79 -36.99
N LYS A 483 -14.32 -17.56 -37.35
CA LYS A 483 -15.21 -18.62 -37.85
C LYS A 483 -14.85 -18.91 -39.30
N SER A 484 -14.38 -20.11 -39.54
CA SER A 484 -14.34 -20.73 -40.87
C SER A 484 -15.75 -21.20 -41.21
N ASP A 485 -16.43 -20.54 -42.14
CA ASP A 485 -17.64 -21.05 -42.76
C ASP A 485 -17.32 -21.53 -44.18
N SER A 486 -17.53 -22.83 -44.38
CA SER A 486 -17.63 -23.50 -45.65
C SER A 486 -19.03 -23.24 -46.25
N LYS A 487 -19.04 -22.84 -47.55
CA LYS A 487 -20.20 -22.73 -48.46
C LYS A 487 -20.92 -24.08 -48.71
N PRO A 488 -22.17 -24.09 -49.23
CA PRO A 488 -22.39 -23.82 -50.67
C PRO A 488 -23.70 -23.11 -51.09
N ASP A 489 -23.54 -22.38 -52.23
CA ASP A 489 -24.42 -22.16 -53.41
C ASP A 489 -25.97 -22.04 -53.33
N ALA A 490 -26.59 -20.95 -53.84
CA ALA A 490 -27.01 -20.73 -55.20
C ALA A 490 -28.12 -19.66 -55.38
N LYS A 491 -27.93 -18.83 -56.44
CA LYS A 491 -28.90 -18.18 -57.36
C LYS A 491 -29.70 -16.93 -56.94
N ALA A 492 -29.31 -15.80 -57.48
CA ALA A 492 -29.88 -15.06 -58.65
C ALA A 492 -31.13 -14.20 -58.39
N GLY A 493 -31.00 -12.90 -58.79
CA GLY A 493 -32.15 -12.08 -59.19
C GLY A 493 -32.09 -10.63 -58.79
N ASP A 494 -31.52 -9.86 -59.68
CA ASP A 494 -31.94 -8.60 -60.29
C ASP A 494 -32.02 -7.24 -59.52
N LYS A 495 -31.45 -6.29 -60.20
CA LYS A 495 -31.28 -4.83 -60.03
C LYS A 495 -32.62 -4.03 -60.22
N PRO A 496 -32.57 -2.70 -60.30
CA PRO A 496 -32.26 -1.62 -59.33
C PRO A 496 -33.32 -0.47 -59.35
N ALA A 497 -33.28 0.44 -58.40
CA ALA A 497 -33.68 1.84 -58.70
C ALA A 497 -33.32 2.82 -57.54
N LYS A 498 -32.65 3.89 -57.91
CA LYS A 498 -32.51 5.22 -57.31
C LYS A 498 -33.66 6.13 -57.81
N PRO A 499 -33.74 7.42 -57.40
CA PRO A 499 -33.52 8.16 -56.17
C PRO A 499 -34.69 9.15 -55.84
N GLY A 500 -34.64 9.82 -54.69
CA GLY A 500 -35.60 10.90 -54.42
C GLY A 500 -35.26 11.76 -53.24
N ASN A 501 -34.73 12.90 -53.60
CA ASN A 501 -34.39 14.09 -52.81
C ASN A 501 -35.65 14.81 -52.29
N LYS A 502 -35.61 15.36 -51.03
CA LYS A 502 -36.03 16.73 -50.74
C LYS A 502 -35.84 17.10 -49.28
N SER A 503 -35.09 18.19 -49.17
CA SER A 503 -34.92 19.15 -48.12
C SER A 503 -36.21 19.69 -47.49
N THR A 504 -36.19 20.07 -46.19
CA THR A 504 -36.62 21.39 -45.71
C THR A 504 -36.13 21.63 -44.27
N ASP A 505 -35.30 22.62 -44.15
CA ASP A 505 -35.20 23.75 -43.22
C ASP A 505 -35.71 23.68 -41.78
N LYS A 506 -34.74 23.92 -40.87
CA LYS A 506 -34.56 24.83 -39.72
C LYS A 506 -35.82 25.46 -39.05
N PRO A 507 -35.74 25.93 -37.75
CA PRO A 507 -34.57 26.54 -37.11
C PRO A 507 -34.33 26.23 -35.61
N ALA A 508 -33.16 26.71 -35.20
CA ALA A 508 -32.55 26.76 -33.91
C ALA A 508 -33.39 27.37 -32.76
N ASN A 509 -33.19 26.88 -31.54
CA ASN A 509 -33.48 27.65 -30.33
C ASN A 509 -32.23 27.77 -29.45
N LYS A 510 -31.85 29.02 -29.18
CA LYS A 510 -30.80 29.46 -28.27
C LYS A 510 -31.22 29.18 -26.80
N PRO A 511 -30.26 28.90 -25.90
CA PRO A 511 -30.51 28.90 -24.47
C PRO A 511 -30.56 30.36 -23.95
N SER A 512 -31.54 30.62 -23.10
CA SER A 512 -31.70 31.91 -22.40
C SER A 512 -30.87 31.86 -21.09
N ASP A 513 -29.95 32.81 -20.99
CA ASP A 513 -29.30 33.20 -19.74
C ASP A 513 -30.32 33.81 -18.77
N LYS A 514 -30.49 33.14 -17.59
CA LYS A 514 -31.00 33.79 -16.39
C LYS A 514 -30.07 33.44 -15.22
N PRO A 515 -29.56 34.43 -14.48
CA PRO A 515 -28.73 34.19 -13.31
C PRO A 515 -29.57 33.62 -12.16
N LEU A 516 -29.08 32.57 -11.53
CA LEU A 516 -29.60 32.05 -10.25
C LEU A 516 -29.40 33.10 -9.15
N GLN A 517 -30.49 33.62 -8.61
CA GLN A 517 -30.46 34.41 -7.36
C GLN A 517 -30.36 33.49 -6.18
N LEU A 518 -29.29 33.66 -5.38
CA LEU A 518 -29.11 33.07 -4.07
C LEU A 518 -30.13 33.66 -3.08
N PRO A 519 -30.72 32.86 -2.17
CA PRO A 519 -31.63 33.38 -1.15
C PRO A 519 -30.87 34.20 -0.09
N LYS A 520 -31.41 35.36 0.25
CA LYS A 520 -30.91 36.25 1.31
C LYS A 520 -30.97 35.55 2.68
N PRO A 521 -29.97 35.73 3.54
CA PRO A 521 -30.01 35.20 4.89
C PRO A 521 -31.09 35.91 5.74
N LYS A 522 -31.80 35.14 6.58
CA LYS A 522 -32.71 35.65 7.60
C LYS A 522 -31.92 36.40 8.68
N PRO A 523 -32.48 37.47 9.26
CA PRO A 523 -31.82 38.19 10.35
C PRO A 523 -31.74 37.31 11.61
N GLU A 524 -30.55 37.25 12.15
CA GLU A 524 -30.18 36.59 13.39
C GLU A 524 -30.76 37.38 14.57
N ALA A 525 -31.41 36.69 15.51
CA ALA A 525 -31.97 37.28 16.71
C ALA A 525 -30.83 37.74 17.64
N ALA A 526 -30.93 38.97 18.13
CA ALA A 526 -29.95 39.60 18.99
C ALA A 526 -29.74 38.80 20.29
N ALA A 527 -28.46 38.56 20.59
CA ALA A 527 -28.01 37.97 21.84
C ALA A 527 -28.28 38.92 23.02
N PRO A 528 -28.62 38.44 24.22
CA PRO A 528 -28.87 39.28 25.39
C PRO A 528 -27.54 39.86 25.91
N GLN A 529 -27.59 41.15 26.27
CA GLN A 529 -26.46 41.88 26.84
C GLN A 529 -26.14 41.38 28.26
N PRO A 530 -24.87 41.35 28.66
CA PRO A 530 -24.49 40.99 30.03
C PRO A 530 -24.88 42.07 31.04
N SER A 531 -25.37 41.64 32.17
CA SER A 531 -25.74 42.50 33.32
C SER A 531 -24.48 43.13 33.94
N PRO A 532 -24.60 44.36 34.52
CA PRO A 532 -23.48 45.04 35.17
C PRO A 532 -23.08 44.38 36.49
N PRO A 533 -21.78 44.50 36.90
CA PRO A 533 -21.30 43.87 38.13
C PRO A 533 -21.86 44.55 39.38
N GLN A 534 -22.27 43.72 40.38
CA GLN A 534 -22.62 44.18 41.70
C GLN A 534 -21.40 44.56 42.51
N PRO A 535 -21.48 45.59 43.41
CA PRO A 535 -20.36 46.01 44.24
C PRO A 535 -20.10 45.01 45.37
N ALA A 536 -18.79 44.80 45.65
CA ALA A 536 -18.32 43.96 46.74
C ALA A 536 -18.75 44.55 48.11
N ALA A 537 -19.33 43.69 48.96
CA ALA A 537 -19.54 43.95 50.36
C ALA A 537 -18.25 43.64 51.16
N GLN A 538 -17.97 44.50 52.12
CA GLN A 538 -16.80 44.54 53.04
C GLN A 538 -16.62 43.26 53.85
#